data_d08aa3410cf2e3017fbf19228039716d
#
_entry.id   d08aa3410cf2e3017fbf19228039716d
#
_cell.length_a   1.000
_cell.length_b   1.000
_cell.length_c   1.000
_cell.angle_alpha   90.00
_cell.angle_beta   90.00
_cell.angle_gamma   90.00
#
_symmetry.space_group_name_H-M   'P 1'
#
loop_
_entity.id
_entity.type
_entity.pdbx_description
1 polymer ?
#
loop_
_entity_poly.entity_id
_entity_poly.type
_entity_poly.pdbx_seq_one_letter_code
_entity_poly.pdbx_strand_id
1 'polypeptide(L)'
;MAKVLILDQSKSMRNTLRERLEYEGFSTEAAEDEEAASNMCEKIPFDVILSDTGCKIPDKGVPFIVLSSEASIDSAVEAVRNGAQDYLTKPIDMNRLLQSIHRTIDDPAPVPCLLYTSDA
;
A
#
# COMPACT_ATOMS: atom_id res chain seq x y z
N MET A 1 -7.30 15.93 2.38
CA MET A 1 -6.51 15.01 3.18
C MET A 1 -6.66 13.61 2.64
N ALA A 2 -5.55 12.93 2.39
CA ALA A 2 -5.58 11.61 1.79
C ALA A 2 -6.02 10.55 2.80
N LYS A 3 -6.76 9.56 2.32
CA LYS A 3 -7.21 8.44 3.14
C LYS A 3 -6.45 7.19 2.76
N VAL A 4 -5.87 6.54 3.77
CA VAL A 4 -5.05 5.35 3.60
C VAL A 4 -5.68 4.19 4.34
N LEU A 5 -5.86 3.07 3.66
CA LEU A 5 -6.31 1.83 4.29
C LEU A 5 -5.11 0.94 4.54
N ILE A 6 -4.97 0.48 5.77
CA ILE A 6 -3.88 -0.41 6.16
C ILE A 6 -4.45 -1.81 6.30
N LEU A 7 -3.98 -2.73 5.46
CA LEU A 7 -4.45 -4.11 5.42
C LEU A 7 -3.31 -5.03 5.84
N ASP A 8 -3.35 -5.49 7.07
CA ASP A 8 -2.29 -6.33 7.64
C ASP A 8 -2.88 -7.18 8.75
N GLN A 9 -2.50 -8.43 8.81
CA GLN A 9 -2.98 -9.33 9.87
C GLN A 9 -2.40 -8.98 11.23
N SER A 10 -1.24 -8.32 11.27
CA SER A 10 -0.57 -7.96 12.52
C SER A 10 -1.18 -6.68 13.09
N LYS A 11 -1.77 -6.80 14.28
CA LYS A 11 -2.32 -5.65 14.97
C LYS A 11 -1.25 -4.62 15.30
N SER A 12 -0.08 -5.11 15.70
CA SER A 12 1.05 -4.24 16.04
C SER A 12 1.47 -3.41 14.83
N MET A 13 1.55 -4.05 13.66
CA MET A 13 1.92 -3.35 12.43
C MET A 13 0.86 -2.34 12.03
N ARG A 14 -0.42 -2.71 12.14
CA ARG A 14 -1.51 -1.78 11.84
C ARG A 14 -1.42 -0.54 12.72
N ASN A 15 -1.23 -0.73 14.02
CA ASN A 15 -1.16 0.40 14.95
C ASN A 15 0.04 1.29 14.67
N THR A 16 1.20 0.68 14.39
CA THR A 16 2.41 1.44 14.10
C THR A 16 2.23 2.30 12.86
N LEU A 17 1.71 1.71 11.79
CA LEU A 17 1.51 2.45 10.55
C LEU A 17 0.47 3.54 10.70
N ARG A 18 -0.63 3.26 11.39
CA ARG A 18 -1.66 4.27 11.63
C ARG A 18 -1.08 5.47 12.37
N GLU A 19 -0.35 5.20 13.45
CA GLU A 19 0.20 6.27 14.27
C GLU A 19 1.14 7.16 13.47
N ARG A 20 2.03 6.53 12.72
CA ARG A 20 3.01 7.29 11.94
C ARG A 20 2.34 8.07 10.81
N LEU A 21 1.39 7.48 10.12
CA LEU A 21 0.72 8.16 9.01
C LEU A 21 -0.19 9.27 9.50
N GLU A 22 -0.87 9.07 10.61
CA GLU A 22 -1.70 10.13 11.18
C GLU A 22 -0.86 11.31 11.66
N TYR A 23 0.34 11.01 12.14
CA TYR A 23 1.29 12.06 12.50
C TYR A 23 1.67 12.90 11.27
N GLU A 24 1.73 12.28 10.11
CA GLU A 24 2.07 12.97 8.86
C GLU A 24 0.87 13.67 8.23
N GLY A 25 -0.31 13.55 8.82
CA GLY A 25 -1.48 14.24 8.32
C GLY A 25 -2.45 13.41 7.51
N PHE A 26 -2.21 12.12 7.38
CA PHE A 26 -3.11 11.23 6.66
C PHE A 26 -4.25 10.77 7.56
N SER A 27 -5.40 10.51 6.93
CA SER A 27 -6.51 9.86 7.60
C SER A 27 -6.38 8.36 7.35
N THR A 28 -6.43 7.55 8.40
CA THR A 28 -6.18 6.11 8.26
C THR A 28 -7.32 5.26 8.79
N GLU A 29 -7.51 4.11 8.15
CA GLU A 29 -8.32 3.02 8.65
C GLU A 29 -7.50 1.75 8.58
N ALA A 30 -7.88 0.75 9.37
CA ALA A 30 -7.12 -0.49 9.41
C ALA A 30 -8.06 -1.69 9.30
N ALA A 31 -7.63 -2.68 8.54
CA ALA A 31 -8.36 -3.93 8.35
C ALA A 31 -7.41 -5.10 8.54
N GLU A 32 -7.91 -6.20 9.08
CA GLU A 32 -7.08 -7.38 9.31
C GLU A 32 -7.16 -8.41 8.18
N ASP A 33 -8.19 -8.31 7.32
CA ASP A 33 -8.35 -9.23 6.20
C ASP A 33 -9.07 -8.56 5.05
N GLU A 34 -9.21 -9.32 3.95
CA GLU A 34 -9.82 -8.81 2.73
C GLU A 34 -11.29 -8.42 2.95
N GLU A 35 -12.00 -9.20 3.73
CA GLU A 35 -13.43 -8.94 3.94
C GLU A 35 -13.65 -7.59 4.62
N ALA A 36 -12.91 -7.35 5.70
CA ALA A 36 -12.98 -6.07 6.40
C ALA A 36 -12.56 -4.92 5.49
N ALA A 37 -11.48 -5.11 4.72
CA ALA A 37 -11.00 -4.10 3.79
C ALA A 37 -12.03 -3.81 2.71
N SER A 38 -12.66 -4.85 2.16
CA SER A 38 -13.66 -4.69 1.13
C SER A 38 -14.87 -3.91 1.63
N ASN A 39 -15.35 -4.24 2.85
CA ASN A 39 -16.46 -3.53 3.45
C ASN A 39 -16.15 -2.06 3.67
N MET A 40 -14.92 -1.77 4.11
CA MET A 40 -14.51 -0.39 4.32
C MET A 40 -14.42 0.38 3.00
N CYS A 41 -13.92 -0.27 1.94
CA CYS A 41 -13.80 0.38 0.63
C CYS A 41 -15.16 0.73 0.05
N GLU A 42 -16.21 -0.01 0.39
CA GLU A 42 -17.55 0.29 -0.07
C GLU A 42 -18.13 1.52 0.60
N LYS A 43 -17.66 1.83 1.80
CA LYS A 43 -18.18 2.94 2.58
C LYS A 43 -17.30 4.18 2.53
N ILE A 44 -16.01 3.99 2.35
CA ILE A 44 -15.02 5.07 2.45
C ILE A 44 -14.19 5.09 1.16
N PRO A 45 -14.06 6.25 0.51
CA PRO A 45 -13.21 6.36 -0.66
C PRO A 45 -11.75 6.49 -0.25
N PHE A 46 -11.01 5.40 -0.34
CA PHE A 46 -9.58 5.41 -0.02
C PHE A 46 -8.76 5.84 -1.23
N ASP A 47 -7.66 6.53 -0.97
CA ASP A 47 -6.73 6.96 -2.01
C ASP A 47 -5.66 5.90 -2.27
N VAL A 48 -5.33 5.10 -1.26
CA VAL A 48 -4.33 4.06 -1.40
C VAL A 48 -4.53 3.00 -0.31
N ILE A 49 -4.17 1.75 -0.65
CA ILE A 49 -4.17 0.64 0.30
C ILE A 49 -2.72 0.22 0.53
N LEU A 50 -2.34 0.09 1.80
CA LEU A 50 -1.05 -0.50 2.18
C LEU A 50 -1.35 -1.93 2.61
N SER A 51 -0.87 -2.90 1.84
CA SER A 51 -1.23 -4.30 2.06
C SER A 51 -0.02 -5.16 2.36
N ASP A 52 -0.12 -5.97 3.40
CA ASP A 52 0.86 -7.02 3.65
C ASP A 52 0.73 -8.12 2.59
N THR A 53 1.84 -8.77 2.25
CA THR A 53 1.83 -9.82 1.22
C THR A 53 0.94 -11.00 1.57
N GLY A 54 0.69 -11.24 2.85
CA GLY A 54 -0.18 -12.32 3.27
C GLY A 54 -1.65 -12.02 3.13
N CYS A 55 -2.01 -10.80 2.74
CA CYS A 55 -3.39 -10.37 2.64
C CYS A 55 -3.81 -10.27 1.18
N LYS A 56 -5.06 -10.61 0.93
CA LYS A 56 -5.63 -10.47 -0.40
C LYS A 56 -6.25 -9.09 -0.51
N ILE A 57 -6.00 -8.43 -1.63
CA ILE A 57 -6.43 -7.05 -1.82
C ILE A 57 -7.80 -7.01 -2.48
N PRO A 58 -8.75 -6.23 -1.94
CA PRO A 58 -10.07 -6.13 -2.56
C PRO A 58 -9.98 -5.49 -3.94
N ASP A 59 -10.74 -6.03 -4.87
CA ASP A 59 -10.76 -5.52 -6.25
C ASP A 59 -11.77 -4.38 -6.34
N LYS A 60 -11.38 -3.21 -5.84
CA LYS A 60 -12.24 -2.03 -5.79
C LYS A 60 -11.68 -0.85 -6.59
N GLY A 61 -10.63 -1.10 -7.37
CA GLY A 61 -10.04 -0.04 -8.18
C GLY A 61 -9.16 0.92 -7.39
N VAL A 62 -8.89 0.65 -6.13
CA VAL A 62 -8.02 1.49 -5.32
C VAL A 62 -6.57 1.08 -5.53
N PRO A 63 -5.65 2.01 -5.81
CA PRO A 63 -4.25 1.65 -5.95
C PRO A 63 -3.68 1.13 -4.63
N PHE A 64 -2.72 0.21 -4.71
CA PHE A 64 -2.19 -0.40 -3.50
C PHE A 64 -0.67 -0.52 -3.57
N ILE A 65 -0.07 -0.53 -2.37
CA ILE A 65 1.36 -0.71 -2.18
C ILE A 65 1.54 -1.96 -1.32
N VAL A 66 2.42 -2.86 -1.75
CA VAL A 66 2.67 -4.10 -1.02
C VAL A 66 3.82 -3.91 -0.03
N LEU A 67 3.59 -4.30 1.21
CA LEU A 67 4.60 -4.29 2.27
C LEU A 67 4.91 -5.74 2.62
N SER A 68 6.18 -6.13 2.50
CA SER A 68 6.55 -7.54 2.61
C SER A 68 7.72 -7.74 3.56
N SER A 69 7.70 -8.85 4.29
CA SER A 69 8.86 -9.26 5.07
C SER A 69 9.85 -10.06 4.23
N GLU A 70 9.51 -10.33 2.97
CA GLU A 70 10.39 -11.04 2.05
C GLU A 70 11.07 -10.09 1.09
N ALA A 71 12.40 -10.06 1.12
CA ALA A 71 13.18 -9.27 0.16
C ALA A 71 13.52 -10.13 -1.04
N SER A 72 12.51 -10.49 -1.81
CA SER A 72 12.64 -11.41 -2.94
C SER A 72 12.27 -10.69 -4.24
N ILE A 73 13.09 -10.86 -5.27
CA ILE A 73 12.81 -10.31 -6.59
C ILE A 73 11.54 -10.93 -7.15
N ASP A 74 11.35 -12.23 -6.94
CA ASP A 74 10.16 -12.92 -7.45
C ASP A 74 8.89 -12.35 -6.84
N SER A 75 8.89 -12.11 -5.53
CA SER A 75 7.73 -11.53 -4.85
C SER A 75 7.46 -10.11 -5.35
N ALA A 76 8.49 -9.33 -5.57
CA ALA A 76 8.34 -7.97 -6.09
C ALA A 76 7.76 -7.97 -7.49
N VAL A 77 8.27 -8.85 -8.36
CA VAL A 77 7.78 -8.97 -9.73
C VAL A 77 6.31 -9.39 -9.73
N GLU A 78 5.95 -10.34 -8.88
CA GLU A 78 4.57 -10.79 -8.80
C GLU A 78 3.64 -9.68 -8.31
N ALA A 79 4.08 -8.91 -7.32
CA ALA A 79 3.28 -7.80 -6.82
C ALA A 79 2.99 -6.78 -7.93
N VAL A 80 4.01 -6.42 -8.69
CA VAL A 80 3.86 -5.47 -9.79
C VAL A 80 2.95 -6.03 -10.87
N ARG A 81 3.07 -7.31 -11.18
CA ARG A 81 2.19 -7.98 -12.15
C ARG A 81 0.73 -7.93 -11.71
N ASN A 82 0.49 -7.97 -10.41
CA ASN A 82 -0.86 -7.90 -9.86
C ASN A 82 -1.36 -6.48 -9.74
N GLY A 83 -0.57 -5.50 -10.15
CA GLY A 83 -1.00 -4.12 -10.19
C GLY A 83 -0.52 -3.23 -9.04
N ALA A 84 0.40 -3.72 -8.21
CA ALA A 84 0.92 -2.92 -7.11
C ALA A 84 1.65 -1.70 -7.64
N GLN A 85 1.42 -0.56 -6.98
CA GLN A 85 2.11 0.68 -7.32
C GLN A 85 3.54 0.67 -6.84
N ASP A 86 3.83 -0.05 -5.76
CA ASP A 86 5.18 -0.18 -5.24
C ASP A 86 5.26 -1.43 -4.37
N TYR A 87 6.48 -1.82 -4.04
CA TYR A 87 6.76 -2.98 -3.21
C TYR A 87 7.86 -2.61 -2.23
N LEU A 88 7.55 -2.59 -0.95
CA LEU A 88 8.49 -2.20 0.09
C LEU A 88 8.72 -3.35 1.05
N THR A 89 9.95 -3.51 1.52
CA THR A 89 10.30 -4.59 2.44
C THR A 89 10.32 -4.09 3.87
N LYS A 90 9.90 -4.97 4.78
CA LYS A 90 9.95 -4.68 6.22
C LYS A 90 11.35 -4.98 6.75
N PRO A 91 11.84 -4.21 7.70
CA PRO A 91 11.19 -3.08 8.36
C PRO A 91 11.01 -1.91 7.40
N ILE A 92 9.88 -1.22 7.53
CA ILE A 92 9.52 -0.17 6.60
C ILE A 92 10.30 1.11 6.88
N ASP A 93 10.92 1.66 5.83
CA ASP A 93 11.50 3.00 5.87
C ASP A 93 10.36 3.99 5.67
N MET A 94 10.02 4.74 6.71
CA MET A 94 8.87 5.64 6.64
C MET A 94 9.03 6.72 5.58
N ASN A 95 10.26 7.23 5.39
CA ASN A 95 10.47 8.22 4.34
C ASN A 95 10.16 7.66 2.96
N ARG A 96 10.59 6.44 2.72
CA ARG A 96 10.34 5.78 1.44
C ARG A 96 8.86 5.48 1.27
N LEU A 97 8.19 5.05 2.34
CA LEU A 97 6.76 4.78 2.30
C LEU A 97 5.98 6.06 1.99
N LEU A 98 6.34 7.15 2.63
CA LEU A 98 5.67 8.43 2.40
C LEU A 98 5.85 8.90 0.96
N GLN A 99 7.05 8.74 0.41
CA GLN A 99 7.29 9.08 -1.00
C GLN A 99 6.43 8.23 -1.92
N SER A 100 6.31 6.95 -1.62
CA SER A 100 5.51 6.03 -2.43
C SER A 100 4.03 6.38 -2.37
N ILE A 101 3.53 6.72 -1.19
CA ILE A 101 2.15 7.12 -1.02
C ILE A 101 1.86 8.41 -1.78
N HIS A 102 2.72 9.41 -1.64
CA HIS A 102 2.55 10.69 -2.35
C HIS A 102 2.56 10.49 -3.86
N ARG A 103 3.48 9.67 -4.36
CA ARG A 103 3.55 9.39 -5.79
C ARG A 103 2.27 8.70 -6.28
N THR A 104 1.76 7.77 -5.50
CA THR A 104 0.55 7.03 -5.85
C THR A 104 -0.66 7.96 -5.91
N ILE A 105 -0.77 8.88 -4.96
CA ILE A 105 -1.89 9.80 -4.89
C ILE A 105 -1.79 10.89 -5.95
N ASP A 106 -0.60 11.45 -6.14
CA ASP A 106 -0.40 12.56 -7.05
C ASP A 106 -0.37 12.11 -8.52
N ASP A 107 0.05 10.87 -8.77
CA ASP A 107 0.11 10.31 -10.11
C ASP A 107 -0.48 8.90 -10.08
N PRO A 108 -1.80 8.77 -10.06
CA PRO A 108 -2.47 7.48 -9.95
C PRO A 108 -2.36 6.62 -11.19
N ALA A 109 -1.84 7.14 -12.29
CA ALA A 109 -1.67 6.34 -13.48
C ALA A 109 -0.64 5.24 -13.21
N PRO A 110 -0.90 4.00 -13.65
CA PRO A 110 0.08 2.93 -13.45
C PRO A 110 1.37 3.33 -14.12
N VAL A 111 2.42 3.33 -13.34
CA VAL A 111 3.73 3.62 -13.86
C VAL A 111 4.07 2.51 -14.84
N PRO A 112 4.29 2.84 -16.11
CA PRO A 112 4.81 1.83 -17.01
C PRO A 112 6.20 1.57 -16.53
N CYS A 113 6.30 0.69 -15.87
CA CYS A 113 7.50 0.35 -15.22
C CYS A 113 8.74 1.01 -15.68
N LEU A 114 8.52 1.00 -15.58
CA LEU A 114 9.34 1.28 -15.73
C LEU A 114 10.15 1.40 -16.47
N LEU A 115 9.87 1.71 -16.92
CA LEU A 115 10.44 1.87 -17.80
C LEU A 115 11.62 2.44 -17.76
N TYR A 116 11.42 2.72 -17.23
CA TYR A 116 12.23 3.02 -17.22
C TYR A 116 13.11 2.96 -17.00
N THR A 117 12.99 2.74 -16.91
CA THR A 117 13.66 2.76 -16.77
C THR A 117 14.43 2.91 -17.05
N SER A 118 14.28 3.14 -17.41
CA SER A 118 14.96 3.27 -17.74
C SER A 118 15.61 3.87 -17.87
N ASP A 119 15.49 4.33 -17.99
CA ASP A 119 16.12 4.80 -18.20
C ASP A 119 16.85 5.06 -18.03
N ALA A 120 16.80 5.22 -18.03
CA ALA A 120 17.50 5.42 -18.09
C ALA A 120 18.06 5.50 -18.32
#